data_70cf9971e068e70a3b5b493eb20d6f2f
#
_entry.id   70cf9971e068e70a3b5b493eb20d6f2f
#
_cell.length_a   1.000
_cell.length_b   1.000
_cell.length_c   1.000
_cell.angle_alpha   90.00
_cell.angle_beta   90.00
_cell.angle_gamma   90.00
#
_symmetry.space_group_name_H-M   'P 1'
#
loop_
_entity.id
_entity.type
_entity.pdbx_description
1 polymer ?
#
loop_
_entity_poly.entity_id
_entity_poly.type
_entity_poly.pdbx_seq_one_letter_code
_entity_poly.pdbx_strand_id
1 'polypeptide(L)'
;MKAIRFEPSVPSEIRVIAQEAALGILKALHRYAETGQGRVKRLSGEYDGLLRLRVGNYRVLFDESADAITVHRVRHRRDAYQ
;
A
#
# COMPACT_ATOMS: atom_id res chain seq x y z
N MET A 1 11.62 4.02 12.53
CA MET A 1 10.89 3.48 11.36
C MET A 1 9.63 2.78 11.81
N LYS A 2 8.52 3.01 11.11
CA LYS A 2 7.27 2.35 11.46
C LYS A 2 7.28 0.89 11.05
N ALA A 3 6.60 0.04 11.80
CA ALA A 3 6.39 -1.34 11.41
C ALA A 3 5.45 -1.40 10.20
N ILE A 4 5.66 -2.38 9.34
CA ILE A 4 4.77 -2.61 8.19
C ILE A 4 4.04 -3.92 8.44
N ARG A 5 2.71 -3.86 8.44
CA ARG A 5 1.84 -5.00 8.66
C ARG A 5 0.95 -5.20 7.44
N PHE A 6 0.54 -6.44 7.21
CA PHE A 6 -0.30 -6.78 6.08
C PHE A 6 -1.55 -7.50 6.58
N GLU A 7 -2.72 -7.05 6.13
CA GLU A 7 -3.94 -7.79 6.36
C GLU A 7 -3.82 -9.19 5.75
N PRO A 8 -4.52 -10.20 6.29
CA PRO A 8 -4.35 -11.59 5.86
C PRO A 8 -4.55 -11.84 4.36
N SER A 9 -5.37 -11.04 3.69
CA SER A 9 -5.62 -11.19 2.26
C SER A 9 -4.51 -10.65 1.38
N VAL A 10 -3.64 -9.78 1.91
CA VAL A 10 -2.66 -9.05 1.09
C VAL A 10 -1.55 -9.94 0.53
N PRO A 11 -0.99 -10.90 1.26
CA PRO A 11 0.04 -11.77 0.68
C PRO A 11 -0.41 -12.48 -0.60
N SER A 12 -1.68 -12.92 -0.67
CA SER A 12 -2.22 -13.54 -1.88
C SER A 12 -2.28 -12.54 -3.02
N GLU A 13 -2.62 -11.30 -2.74
CA GLU A 13 -2.69 -10.24 -3.75
C GLU A 13 -1.31 -9.95 -4.32
N ILE A 14 -0.29 -9.94 -3.48
CA ILE A 14 1.08 -9.67 -3.92
C ILE A 14 1.62 -10.85 -4.74
N ARG A 15 1.26 -12.07 -4.39
CA ARG A 15 1.76 -13.27 -5.07
C ARG A 15 1.40 -13.34 -6.55
N VAL A 16 0.26 -12.76 -6.94
CA VAL A 16 -0.17 -12.78 -8.34
C VAL A 16 0.41 -11.63 -9.16
N ILE A 17 1.18 -10.75 -8.54
CA ILE A 17 1.83 -9.63 -9.21
C ILE A 17 3.20 -10.06 -9.70
N ALA A 18 3.62 -9.54 -10.87
CA ALA A 18 4.97 -9.79 -11.37
C ALA A 18 6.00 -9.43 -10.31
N GLN A 19 7.05 -10.23 -10.19
CA GLN A 19 8.04 -10.11 -9.14
C GLN A 19 8.65 -8.70 -9.05
N GLU A 20 8.96 -8.09 -10.18
CA GLU A 20 9.54 -6.75 -10.20
C GLU A 20 8.58 -5.71 -9.61
N ALA A 21 7.30 -5.82 -9.92
CA ALA A 21 6.29 -4.91 -9.40
C ALA A 21 6.11 -5.14 -7.89
N ALA A 22 6.07 -6.39 -7.46
CA ALA A 22 5.95 -6.72 -6.04
C ALA A 22 7.13 -6.16 -5.24
N LEU A 23 8.35 -6.32 -5.74
CA LEU A 23 9.54 -5.76 -5.09
C LEU A 23 9.48 -4.24 -5.04
N GLY A 24 9.01 -3.60 -6.11
CA GLY A 24 8.84 -2.16 -6.14
C GLY A 24 7.87 -1.66 -5.08
N ILE A 25 6.76 -2.39 -4.90
CA ILE A 25 5.78 -2.08 -3.87
C ILE A 25 6.39 -2.19 -2.47
N LEU A 26 7.12 -3.28 -2.20
CA LEU A 26 7.75 -3.47 -0.90
C LEU A 26 8.81 -2.40 -0.60
N LYS A 27 9.60 -2.04 -1.59
CA LYS A 27 10.59 -0.96 -1.46
C LYS A 27 9.92 0.38 -1.18
N ALA A 28 8.83 0.68 -1.87
CA ALA A 28 8.10 1.93 -1.68
C ALA A 28 7.47 2.01 -0.30
N LEU A 29 6.91 0.90 0.20
CA LEU A 29 6.37 0.83 1.56
C LEU A 29 7.47 1.03 2.59
N HIS A 30 8.61 0.39 2.40
CA HIS A 30 9.75 0.53 3.30
C HIS A 30 10.23 1.98 3.35
N ARG A 31 10.37 2.61 2.19
CA ARG A 31 10.80 4.00 2.12
C ARG A 31 9.81 4.93 2.83
N TYR A 32 8.52 4.71 2.60
CA TYR A 32 7.50 5.52 3.27
C TYR A 32 7.52 5.31 4.78
N ALA A 33 7.66 4.07 5.24
CA ALA A 33 7.72 3.75 6.66
C ALA A 33 8.94 4.40 7.33
N GLU A 34 10.04 4.51 6.60
CA GLU A 34 11.29 5.06 7.12
C GLU A 34 11.34 6.58 7.07
N THR A 35 10.91 7.17 5.94
CA THR A 35 11.12 8.60 5.67
C THR A 35 9.85 9.42 5.57
N GLY A 36 8.70 8.79 5.42
CA GLY A 36 7.45 9.49 5.10
C GLY A 36 7.34 9.92 3.65
N GLN A 37 8.31 9.56 2.81
CA GLN A 37 8.30 9.96 1.40
C GLN A 37 7.58 8.93 0.54
N GLY A 38 6.74 9.42 -0.37
CA GLY A 38 6.01 8.60 -1.30
C GLY A 38 4.84 9.38 -1.90
N ARG A 39 4.24 8.81 -2.93
CA ARG A 39 3.06 9.40 -3.56
C ARG A 39 1.81 8.94 -2.82
N VAL A 40 1.54 9.61 -1.72
CA VAL A 40 0.46 9.25 -0.82
C VAL A 40 -0.66 10.27 -0.89
N LYS A 41 -1.89 9.77 -0.94
CA LYS A 41 -3.10 10.59 -0.95
C LYS A 41 -4.11 10.01 0.03
N ARG A 42 -4.75 10.90 0.79
CA ARG A 42 -5.84 10.51 1.68
C ARG A 42 -7.09 10.23 0.86
N LEU A 43 -7.76 9.14 1.18
CA LEU A 43 -8.99 8.75 0.49
C LEU A 43 -10.22 9.21 1.26
N SER A 44 -11.36 9.26 0.57
CA SER A 44 -12.64 9.65 1.16
C SER A 44 -13.74 8.70 0.68
N GLY A 45 -14.98 8.97 1.10
CA GLY A 45 -16.11 8.12 0.74
C GLY A 45 -16.01 6.77 1.42
N GLU A 46 -16.23 5.68 0.69
CA GLU A 46 -16.20 4.33 1.29
C GLU A 46 -14.81 3.89 1.71
N TYR A 47 -13.77 4.60 1.28
CA TYR A 47 -12.38 4.33 1.70
C TYR A 47 -11.90 5.35 2.72
N ASP A 48 -12.81 6.07 3.35
CA ASP A 48 -12.46 7.08 4.35
C ASP A 48 -11.63 6.46 5.48
N GLY A 49 -10.58 7.16 5.88
CA GLY A 49 -9.65 6.66 6.88
C GLY A 49 -8.46 5.91 6.30
N LEU A 50 -8.47 5.63 4.99
CA LEU A 50 -7.36 4.98 4.32
C LEU A 50 -6.52 5.97 3.53
N LEU A 51 -5.27 5.58 3.32
CA LEU A 51 -4.33 6.29 2.48
C LEU A 51 -4.01 5.41 1.27
N ARG A 52 -3.67 6.07 0.16
CA ARG A 52 -3.26 5.37 -1.06
C ARG A 52 -1.83 5.71 -1.37
N LEU A 53 -0.97 4.70 -1.48
CA LEU A 53 0.39 4.85 -1.98
C LEU A 53 0.41 4.39 -3.43
N ARG A 54 0.82 5.28 -4.32
CA ARG A 54 0.94 4.97 -5.75
C ARG A 54 2.33 4.43 -6.04
N VAL A 55 2.40 3.24 -6.63
CA VAL A 55 3.66 2.61 -7.03
C VAL A 55 3.50 2.11 -8.46
N GLY A 56 3.98 2.89 -9.43
CA GLY A 56 3.81 2.56 -10.84
C GLY A 56 2.33 2.41 -11.20
N ASN A 57 1.97 1.23 -11.73
CA ASN A 57 0.59 0.93 -12.10
C ASN A 57 -0.22 0.33 -10.95
N TYR A 58 0.34 0.32 -9.74
CA TYR A 58 -0.30 -0.28 -8.59
C TYR A 58 -0.69 0.75 -7.56
N ARG A 59 -1.71 0.43 -6.79
CA ARG A 59 -2.20 1.23 -5.68
C ARG A 59 -2.19 0.38 -4.43
N VAL A 60 -1.58 0.90 -3.37
CA VAL A 60 -1.51 0.23 -2.09
C VAL A 60 -2.39 1.03 -1.14
N LEU A 61 -3.43 0.39 -0.60
CA LEU A 61 -4.32 1.02 0.36
C LEU A 61 -3.89 0.60 1.75
N PHE A 62 -3.72 1.57 2.64
CA PHE A 62 -3.21 1.30 3.98
C PHE A 62 -3.75 2.31 4.98
N ASP A 63 -3.71 1.94 6.25
CA ASP A 63 -3.89 2.91 7.33
C ASP A 63 -2.56 3.11 8.05
N GLU A 64 -2.47 4.18 8.79
CA GLU A 64 -1.23 4.57 9.45
C GLU A 64 -1.51 5.03 10.86
N SER A 65 -0.74 4.48 11.80
CA SER A 65 -0.72 4.96 13.18
C SER A 65 0.65 5.55 13.49
N ALA A 66 0.87 5.93 14.75
CA ALA A 66 2.16 6.52 15.16
C ALA A 66 3.33 5.56 14.93
N ASP A 67 3.09 4.25 15.04
CA ASP A 67 4.15 3.25 15.02
C ASP A 67 4.01 2.16 13.96
N ALA A 68 2.93 2.17 13.17
CA ALA A 68 2.70 1.11 12.18
C ALA A 68 1.96 1.60 10.95
N ILE A 69 2.24 0.93 9.84
CA ILE A 69 1.49 1.02 8.59
C ILE A 69 0.84 -0.34 8.39
N THR A 70 -0.47 -0.38 8.20
CA THR A 70 -1.19 -1.63 7.94
C THR A 70 -1.74 -1.61 6.53
N VAL A 71 -1.25 -2.51 5.68
CA VAL A 71 -1.67 -2.60 4.29
C VAL A 71 -2.95 -3.42 4.21
N HIS A 72 -3.98 -2.86 3.57
CA HIS A 72 -5.29 -3.49 3.42
C HIS A 72 -5.51 -4.09 2.05
N ARG A 73 -4.98 -3.46 1.01
CA ARG A 73 -5.16 -3.94 -0.37
C ARG A 73 -3.98 -3.54 -1.23
N VAL A 74 -3.67 -4.39 -2.22
CA VAL A 74 -2.74 -4.08 -3.30
C VAL A 74 -3.48 -4.39 -4.60
N ARG A 75 -3.70 -3.38 -5.44
CA ARG A 75 -4.49 -3.50 -6.67
C ARG A 75 -3.78 -2.83 -7.83
N HIS A 76 -3.96 -3.40 -9.01
CA HIS A 76 -3.61 -2.70 -10.24
C HIS A 76 -4.53 -1.47 -10.36
N ARG A 77 -4.03 -0.38 -10.94
CA ARG A 77 -4.78 0.88 -11.05
C ARG A 77 -6.18 0.72 -11.66
N ARG A 78 -6.36 -0.29 -12.52
CA ARG A 78 -7.66 -0.58 -13.14
C ARG A 78 -8.69 -1.05 -12.15
N ASP A 79 -8.24 -1.70 -11.08
CA ASP A 79 -9.12 -2.37 -10.12
C ASP A 79 -9.13 -1.70 -8.76
N ALA A 80 -8.41 -0.57 -8.62
CA ALA A 80 -8.11 -0.01 -7.31
C ALA A 80 -9.33 0.45 -6.52
N TYR A 81 -10.41 0.79 -7.19
CA TYR A 81 -11.60 1.35 -6.54
C TYR A 81 -12.88 0.60 -6.92
N GLN A 82 -12.73 -0.66 -7.28
CA GLN A 82 -13.87 -1.51 -7.64
C GLN A 82 -14.22 -2.50 -6.54
#